data_49fe0f9856160ea6d78d37f637e6d475
#
_entry.id   49fe0f9856160ea6d78d37f637e6d475
#
_cell.length_a   1.000
_cell.length_b   1.000
_cell.length_c   1.000
_cell.angle_alpha   90.00
_cell.angle_beta   90.00
_cell.angle_gamma   90.00
#
_symmetry.space_group_name_H-M   'P 1'
#
loop_
_entity.id
_entity.type
_entity.pdbx_description
1 polymer ?
#
loop_
_entity_poly.entity_id
_entity_poly.type
_entity_poly.pdbx_seq_one_letter_code
_entity_poly.pdbx_strand_id
1 'polypeptide(L)'
;ALFTAEYTDGTQLKTTLSNVSVDGQTYYSFKTELTVKGSYTYDDKVIPIDDSVVSECVFSGLDKQFRPLRSSKSVTSTSVESYNGAVQFSFFSYNMATEYSDNAATVKITPNKTMPETLNKLVVERTVKETENTYNKLGSPFIDNELTFFFPRAAELTSGFSSQYSSLDGLAQKVRKLSLSVSSEKGSQEIKIPEYVYNGSTVKDKTIACFIAQIAITGDSFAGTPQTLYFAAASTKNENKRRLVKIETTLPYLAGTVAYTLHSVSYSA
;
A
#
# COMPACT_ATOMS: atom_id res chain seq x y z
N ALA A 1 -17.53 6.89 24.17
CA ALA A 1 -17.01 7.95 23.30
C ALA A 1 -17.31 7.60 21.85
N LEU A 2 -17.79 8.57 21.08
CA LEU A 2 -18.02 8.41 19.66
C LEU A 2 -16.71 8.74 18.94
N PHE A 3 -16.28 7.85 18.04
CA PHE A 3 -15.11 8.06 17.20
C PHE A 3 -15.55 8.19 15.74
N THR A 4 -15.12 9.25 15.07
CA THR A 4 -15.38 9.48 13.65
C THR A 4 -14.10 9.89 12.93
N ALA A 5 -14.02 9.61 11.64
CA ALA A 5 -12.98 10.09 10.75
C ALA A 5 -13.62 10.77 9.54
N GLU A 6 -13.15 11.96 9.22
CA GLU A 6 -13.57 12.71 8.04
C GLU A 6 -12.34 12.95 7.16
N TYR A 7 -12.45 12.60 5.88
CA TYR A 7 -11.41 12.83 4.89
C TYR A 7 -11.82 13.99 3.98
N THR A 8 -10.85 14.82 3.66
CA THR A 8 -11.08 16.00 2.83
C THR A 8 -10.47 15.84 1.44
N ASP A 9 -10.79 16.79 0.57
CA ASP A 9 -10.17 16.92 -0.75
C ASP A 9 -8.64 16.97 -0.62
N GLY A 10 -7.93 16.27 -1.53
CA GLY A 10 -6.49 16.09 -1.44
C GLY A 10 -6.06 14.75 -0.84
N THR A 11 -6.99 13.97 -0.27
CA THR A 11 -6.73 12.55 0.03
C THR A 11 -6.64 11.78 -1.28
N GLN A 12 -5.45 11.27 -1.60
CA GLN A 12 -5.19 10.59 -2.86
C GLN A 12 -4.12 9.51 -2.74
N LEU A 13 -4.25 8.51 -3.59
CA LEU A 13 -3.22 7.50 -3.83
C LEU A 13 -2.79 7.58 -5.30
N LYS A 14 -1.51 7.82 -5.53
CA LYS A 14 -0.89 7.80 -6.86
C LYS A 14 0.08 6.65 -6.96
N THR A 15 0.01 5.89 -8.04
CA THR A 15 0.99 4.85 -8.35
C THR A 15 1.62 5.12 -9.72
N THR A 16 2.91 4.92 -9.83
CA THR A 16 3.67 5.13 -11.07
C THR A 16 4.55 3.91 -11.32
N LEU A 17 4.49 3.38 -12.53
CA LEU A 17 5.42 2.37 -13.03
C LEU A 17 6.29 3.00 -14.12
N SER A 18 7.58 2.87 -14.01
CA SER A 18 8.56 3.38 -14.98
C SER A 18 9.73 2.42 -15.16
N ASN A 19 10.47 2.61 -16.22
CA ASN A 19 11.75 1.95 -16.42
C ASN A 19 12.87 2.79 -15.80
N VAL A 20 13.83 2.12 -15.19
CA VAL A 20 15.05 2.74 -14.65
C VAL A 20 16.27 1.96 -15.11
N SER A 21 17.37 2.65 -15.37
CA SER A 21 18.66 2.01 -15.70
C SER A 21 19.52 1.98 -14.45
N VAL A 22 20.04 0.78 -14.11
CA VAL A 22 21.01 0.58 -13.03
C VAL A 22 22.16 -0.22 -13.62
N ASP A 23 23.36 0.32 -13.58
CA ASP A 23 24.60 -0.31 -14.13
C ASP A 23 24.43 -0.82 -15.57
N GLY A 24 23.73 -0.03 -16.41
CA GLY A 24 23.49 -0.34 -17.82
C GLY A 24 22.40 -1.41 -18.07
N GLN A 25 21.77 -1.94 -17.02
CA GLN A 25 20.63 -2.86 -17.12
C GLN A 25 19.32 -2.14 -16.89
N THR A 26 18.27 -2.58 -17.58
CA THR A 26 16.92 -2.03 -17.41
C THR A 26 16.19 -2.78 -16.31
N TYR A 27 15.70 -2.04 -15.33
CA TYR A 27 14.81 -2.47 -14.26
C TYR A 27 13.49 -1.71 -14.34
N TYR A 28 12.55 -2.09 -13.50
CA TYR A 28 11.31 -1.37 -13.29
C TYR A 28 11.33 -0.67 -11.93
N SER A 29 10.73 0.52 -11.87
CA SER A 29 10.45 1.22 -10.62
C SER A 29 8.94 1.31 -10.45
N PHE A 30 8.43 0.85 -9.32
CA PHE A 30 7.06 1.08 -8.90
C PHE A 30 7.05 2.01 -7.70
N LYS A 31 6.48 3.21 -7.90
CA LYS A 31 6.35 4.25 -6.87
C LYS A 31 4.90 4.36 -6.42
N THR A 32 4.70 4.50 -5.11
CA THR A 32 3.42 4.80 -4.49
C THR A 32 3.52 6.09 -3.68
N GLU A 33 2.57 7.00 -3.87
CA GLU A 33 2.45 8.26 -3.16
C GLU A 33 1.04 8.34 -2.59
N LEU A 34 0.92 8.18 -1.26
CA LEU A 34 -0.33 8.30 -0.53
C LEU A 34 -0.31 9.59 0.29
N THR A 35 -1.33 10.40 0.11
CA THR A 35 -1.62 11.56 0.96
C THR A 35 -2.99 11.35 1.58
N VAL A 36 -3.12 11.54 2.89
CA VAL A 36 -4.40 11.49 3.59
C VAL A 36 -4.58 12.79 4.33
N LYS A 37 -5.66 13.50 4.01
CA LYS A 37 -6.04 14.78 4.62
C LYS A 37 -7.39 14.63 5.30
N GLY A 38 -7.53 15.22 6.49
CA GLY A 38 -8.80 15.14 7.20
C GLY A 38 -8.66 15.37 8.69
N SER A 39 -9.54 14.74 9.44
CA SER A 39 -9.50 14.77 10.91
C SER A 39 -10.11 13.53 11.53
N TYR A 40 -9.61 13.15 12.70
CA TYR A 40 -10.31 12.29 13.65
C TYR A 40 -11.05 13.16 14.66
N THR A 41 -12.26 12.77 15.01
CA THR A 41 -12.98 13.34 16.17
C THR A 41 -13.17 12.25 17.21
N TYR A 42 -12.71 12.52 18.42
CA TYR A 42 -12.84 11.61 19.55
C TYR A 42 -13.08 12.42 20.82
N ASP A 43 -14.19 12.14 21.52
CA ASP A 43 -14.56 12.80 22.77
C ASP A 43 -14.49 14.35 22.67
N ASP A 44 -15.16 14.89 21.64
CA ASP A 44 -15.20 16.33 21.29
C ASP A 44 -13.83 16.96 20.94
N LYS A 45 -12.78 16.16 20.79
CA LYS A 45 -11.47 16.61 20.35
C LYS A 45 -11.28 16.31 18.87
N VAL A 46 -10.84 17.31 18.12
CA VAL A 46 -10.49 17.18 16.71
C VAL A 46 -8.98 17.04 16.56
N ILE A 47 -8.55 15.99 15.91
CA ILE A 47 -7.15 15.66 15.66
C ILE A 47 -6.94 15.71 14.15
N PRO A 48 -6.16 16.66 13.63
CA PRO A 48 -5.93 16.77 12.19
C PRO A 48 -5.14 15.56 11.67
N ILE A 49 -5.49 15.13 10.46
CA ILE A 49 -4.77 14.12 9.68
C ILE A 49 -4.08 14.84 8.53
N ASP A 50 -2.76 14.73 8.46
CA ASP A 50 -1.92 15.18 7.35
C ASP A 50 -0.85 14.11 7.10
N ASP A 51 -1.31 12.95 6.67
CA ASP A 51 -0.45 11.79 6.48
C ASP A 51 0.14 11.77 5.09
N SER A 52 1.38 11.34 5.01
CA SER A 52 2.10 11.13 3.77
C SER A 52 2.90 9.84 3.81
N VAL A 53 2.69 9.00 2.82
CA VAL A 53 3.52 7.82 2.60
C VAL A 53 4.02 7.84 1.16
N VAL A 54 5.32 7.87 0.99
CA VAL A 54 5.96 7.73 -0.32
C VAL A 54 6.83 6.50 -0.28
N SER A 55 6.61 5.59 -1.21
CA SER A 55 7.46 4.39 -1.34
C SER A 55 7.84 4.15 -2.79
N GLU A 56 8.97 3.49 -2.97
CA GLU A 56 9.47 3.06 -4.27
C GLU A 56 10.16 1.70 -4.13
N CYS A 57 9.91 0.80 -5.06
CA CYS A 57 10.67 -0.42 -5.22
C CYS A 57 11.22 -0.51 -6.64
N VAL A 58 12.53 -0.72 -6.75
CA VAL A 58 13.22 -1.04 -7.99
C VAL A 58 13.40 -2.54 -8.07
N PHE A 59 12.94 -3.17 -9.16
CA PHE A 59 12.86 -4.62 -9.29
C PHE A 59 13.06 -5.09 -10.73
N SER A 60 13.40 -6.37 -10.88
CA SER A 60 13.50 -7.03 -12.17
C SER A 60 12.13 -7.31 -12.78
N GLY A 61 12.07 -7.62 -14.07
CA GLY A 61 10.85 -7.99 -14.77
C GLY A 61 10.23 -9.31 -14.29
N LEU A 62 9.09 -9.65 -14.89
CA LEU A 62 8.34 -10.87 -14.61
C LEU A 62 9.18 -12.15 -14.86
N ASP A 63 10.03 -12.12 -15.88
CA ASP A 63 10.98 -13.19 -16.23
C ASP A 63 11.91 -13.57 -15.07
N LYS A 64 12.15 -12.65 -14.15
CA LYS A 64 12.95 -12.82 -12.93
C LYS A 64 12.12 -12.74 -11.66
N GLN A 65 10.81 -13.02 -11.73
CA GLN A 65 9.88 -13.10 -10.60
C GLN A 65 9.81 -11.83 -9.75
N PHE A 66 9.90 -10.64 -10.36
CA PHE A 66 9.89 -9.35 -9.66
C PHE A 66 10.93 -9.23 -8.55
N ARG A 67 12.10 -9.84 -8.74
CA ARG A 67 13.16 -9.79 -7.74
C ARG A 67 13.50 -8.33 -7.41
N PRO A 68 13.36 -7.88 -6.16
CA PRO A 68 13.70 -6.53 -5.78
C PRO A 68 15.22 -6.33 -5.79
N LEU A 69 15.64 -5.12 -6.18
CA LEU A 69 17.02 -4.65 -6.09
C LEU A 69 17.19 -3.74 -4.88
N ARG A 70 16.26 -2.81 -4.73
CA ARG A 70 16.18 -1.92 -3.56
C ARG A 70 14.77 -1.41 -3.40
N SER A 71 14.42 -1.01 -2.19
CA SER A 71 13.21 -0.25 -1.93
C SER A 71 13.45 0.88 -0.93
N SER A 72 12.58 1.87 -0.96
CA SER A 72 12.58 2.98 -0.01
C SER A 72 11.16 3.32 0.40
N LYS A 73 11.01 3.85 1.61
CA LYS A 73 9.73 4.32 2.13
C LYS A 73 9.96 5.52 3.05
N SER A 74 9.18 6.57 2.85
CA SER A 74 9.10 7.71 3.75
C SER A 74 7.69 7.81 4.29
N VAL A 75 7.55 7.85 5.59
CA VAL A 75 6.26 7.88 6.27
C VAL A 75 6.19 9.06 7.22
N THR A 76 5.08 9.75 7.21
CA THR A 76 4.64 10.69 8.26
C THR A 76 3.17 10.42 8.46
N SER A 77 2.77 10.00 9.65
CA SER A 77 1.38 9.58 9.89
C SER A 77 0.95 9.79 11.33
N THR A 78 -0.33 10.11 11.48
CA THR A 78 -1.05 10.12 12.76
C THR A 78 -1.98 8.92 12.79
N SER A 79 -1.64 7.89 13.54
CA SER A 79 -2.42 6.66 13.62
C SER A 79 -3.28 6.59 14.88
N VAL A 80 -4.36 5.82 14.76
CA VAL A 80 -5.22 5.45 15.89
C VAL A 80 -4.85 4.05 16.36
N GLU A 81 -4.65 3.90 17.63
CA GLU A 81 -4.29 2.63 18.26
C GLU A 81 -5.13 2.36 19.49
N SER A 82 -5.24 1.10 19.87
CA SER A 82 -5.79 0.71 21.16
C SER A 82 -4.64 0.35 22.11
N TYR A 83 -4.56 1.07 23.21
CA TYR A 83 -3.62 0.77 24.28
C TYR A 83 -4.38 0.56 25.59
N ASN A 84 -4.28 -0.64 26.17
CA ASN A 84 -5.01 -1.03 27.39
C ASN A 84 -6.53 -0.77 27.32
N GLY A 85 -7.13 -0.98 26.15
CA GLY A 85 -8.57 -0.76 25.93
C GLY A 85 -8.99 0.70 25.73
N ALA A 86 -8.05 1.64 25.78
CA ALA A 86 -8.28 3.05 25.46
C ALA A 86 -7.82 3.38 24.02
N VAL A 87 -8.50 4.34 23.40
CA VAL A 87 -8.08 4.90 22.11
C VAL A 87 -6.91 5.85 22.35
N GLN A 88 -5.82 5.64 21.64
CA GLN A 88 -4.65 6.50 21.66
C GLN A 88 -4.31 6.94 20.24
N PHE A 89 -3.98 8.22 20.07
CA PHE A 89 -3.45 8.76 18.83
C PHE A 89 -1.94 8.84 18.92
N SER A 90 -1.26 8.38 17.88
CA SER A 90 0.20 8.31 17.85
C SER A 90 0.72 8.91 16.55
N PHE A 91 1.66 9.83 16.67
CA PHE A 91 2.41 10.36 15.53
C PHE A 91 3.71 9.59 15.38
N PHE A 92 4.05 9.23 14.15
CA PHE A 92 5.35 8.65 13.82
C PHE A 92 5.81 9.12 12.44
N SER A 93 7.12 9.30 12.32
CA SER A 93 7.73 9.68 11.05
C SER A 93 9.09 9.05 10.90
N TYR A 94 9.31 8.37 9.75
CA TYR A 94 10.57 7.68 9.47
C TYR A 94 10.84 7.58 7.97
N ASN A 95 12.12 7.38 7.65
CA ASN A 95 12.55 6.87 6.36
C ASN A 95 13.06 5.44 6.54
N MET A 96 12.79 4.61 5.55
CA MET A 96 13.29 3.24 5.47
C MET A 96 13.92 3.03 4.10
N ALA A 97 15.11 2.46 4.07
CA ALA A 97 15.79 2.01 2.85
C ALA A 97 16.10 0.54 2.99
N THR A 98 15.88 -0.22 1.92
CA THR A 98 16.17 -1.66 1.86
C THR A 98 17.02 -1.94 0.63
N GLU A 99 18.16 -2.55 0.82
CA GLU A 99 19.03 -3.06 -0.24
C GLU A 99 18.96 -4.59 -0.25
N TYR A 100 18.76 -5.16 -1.44
CA TYR A 100 18.61 -6.59 -1.62
C TYR A 100 19.85 -7.21 -2.25
N SER A 101 20.26 -8.34 -1.75
CA SER A 101 21.20 -9.28 -2.36
C SER A 101 20.51 -10.63 -2.56
N ASP A 102 21.21 -11.69 -2.98
CA ASP A 102 20.59 -12.94 -3.45
C ASP A 102 19.42 -13.47 -2.61
N ASN A 103 19.58 -13.67 -1.32
CA ASN A 103 18.54 -14.14 -0.42
C ASN A 103 18.58 -13.38 0.89
N ALA A 104 19.08 -12.14 0.86
CA ALA A 104 19.21 -11.31 2.03
C ALA A 104 18.76 -9.87 1.72
N ALA A 105 18.42 -9.14 2.76
CA ALA A 105 18.13 -7.72 2.69
C ALA A 105 18.75 -6.99 3.88
N THR A 106 19.29 -5.81 3.64
CA THR A 106 19.71 -4.88 4.68
C THR A 106 18.72 -3.74 4.74
N VAL A 107 18.09 -3.55 5.89
CA VAL A 107 17.09 -2.51 6.14
C VAL A 107 17.70 -1.46 7.06
N LYS A 108 17.70 -0.22 6.59
CA LYS A 108 18.05 0.95 7.39
C LYS A 108 16.82 1.79 7.65
N ILE A 109 16.54 2.10 8.93
CA ILE A 109 15.46 2.98 9.35
C ILE A 109 16.08 4.19 10.02
N THR A 110 15.60 5.38 9.67
CA THR A 110 16.03 6.64 10.30
C THR A 110 14.80 7.49 10.66
N PRO A 111 14.85 8.26 11.75
CA PRO A 111 13.83 9.29 12.02
C PRO A 111 13.72 10.25 10.83
N ASN A 112 12.51 10.78 10.59
CA ASN A 112 12.30 11.75 9.51
C ASN A 112 11.89 13.11 10.07
N LYS A 113 10.62 13.29 10.44
CA LYS A 113 10.09 14.56 10.95
C LYS A 113 9.76 14.47 12.43
N THR A 114 9.94 15.57 13.14
CA THR A 114 9.40 15.73 14.50
C THR A 114 7.90 16.00 14.46
N MET A 115 7.22 15.62 15.53
CA MET A 115 5.80 15.87 15.67
C MET A 115 5.51 17.39 15.68
N PRO A 116 4.54 17.86 14.87
CA PRO A 116 4.12 19.26 14.92
C PRO A 116 3.61 19.65 16.31
N GLU A 117 3.98 20.83 16.78
CA GLU A 117 3.54 21.33 18.10
C GLU A 117 2.02 21.39 18.24
N THR A 118 1.31 21.60 17.15
CA THR A 118 -0.16 21.60 17.12
C THR A 118 -0.77 20.26 17.53
N LEU A 119 -0.02 19.16 17.45
CA LEU A 119 -0.45 17.82 17.85
C LEU A 119 -0.09 17.45 19.30
N ASN A 120 0.86 18.14 19.93
CA ASN A 120 1.47 17.76 21.22
C ASN A 120 0.48 17.48 22.37
N LYS A 121 -0.69 18.14 22.39
CA LYS A 121 -1.68 17.94 23.46
C LYS A 121 -2.64 16.78 23.22
N LEU A 122 -2.70 16.26 21.99
CA LEU A 122 -3.72 15.32 21.55
C LEU A 122 -3.13 13.97 21.14
N VAL A 123 -1.85 13.97 20.78
CA VAL A 123 -1.18 12.85 20.12
C VAL A 123 0.12 12.56 20.86
N VAL A 124 0.48 11.29 20.96
CA VAL A 124 1.75 10.84 21.53
C VAL A 124 2.76 10.64 20.40
N GLU A 125 3.93 11.25 20.52
CA GLU A 125 5.01 10.99 19.56
C GLU A 125 5.64 9.61 19.80
N ARG A 126 5.64 8.76 18.77
CA ARG A 126 6.38 7.52 18.76
C ARG A 126 7.78 7.78 18.22
N THR A 127 8.75 7.75 19.10
CA THR A 127 10.15 7.88 18.69
C THR A 127 10.57 6.67 17.86
N VAL A 128 10.91 6.91 16.60
CA VAL A 128 11.54 5.92 15.75
C VAL A 128 13.05 5.98 16.00
N LYS A 129 13.64 4.84 16.37
CA LYS A 129 15.10 4.74 16.58
C LYS A 129 15.78 4.45 15.25
N GLU A 130 16.96 5.04 15.05
CA GLU A 130 17.82 4.63 13.95
C GLU A 130 18.26 3.18 14.13
N THR A 131 18.08 2.38 13.11
CA THR A 131 18.47 0.96 13.09
C THR A 131 18.98 0.56 11.72
N GLU A 132 19.90 -0.39 11.70
CA GLU A 132 20.34 -1.07 10.47
C GLU A 132 20.43 -2.57 10.77
N ASN A 133 19.69 -3.38 10.06
CA ASN A 133 19.61 -4.81 10.27
C ASN A 133 19.68 -5.59 8.96
N THR A 134 20.39 -6.71 8.98
CA THR A 134 20.47 -7.62 7.85
C THR A 134 19.65 -8.88 8.11
N TYR A 135 18.78 -9.21 7.18
CA TYR A 135 17.92 -10.40 7.18
C TYR A 135 18.45 -11.38 6.15
N ASN A 136 18.95 -12.50 6.63
CA ASN A 136 19.35 -13.61 5.80
C ASN A 136 18.19 -14.59 5.66
N LYS A 137 18.03 -15.23 4.50
CA LYS A 137 16.95 -16.19 4.21
C LYS A 137 15.56 -15.54 4.13
N LEU A 138 15.38 -14.68 3.15
CA LEU A 138 14.08 -14.02 2.89
C LEU A 138 12.97 -15.01 2.49
N GLY A 139 13.33 -16.24 2.07
CA GLY A 139 12.38 -17.24 1.58
C GLY A 139 12.07 -17.08 0.09
N SER A 140 11.35 -18.06 -0.45
CA SER A 140 10.94 -18.05 -1.87
C SER A 140 9.55 -18.68 -2.01
N PRO A 141 8.65 -18.12 -2.85
CA PRO A 141 8.81 -16.86 -3.57
C PRO A 141 8.78 -15.64 -2.64
N PHE A 142 9.56 -14.62 -2.95
CA PHE A 142 9.66 -13.39 -2.18
C PHE A 142 9.13 -12.20 -2.97
N ILE A 143 8.34 -11.36 -2.31
CA ILE A 143 7.82 -10.10 -2.88
C ILE A 143 8.12 -8.97 -1.89
N ASP A 144 8.69 -7.87 -2.38
CA ASP A 144 8.83 -6.66 -1.58
C ASP A 144 7.47 -6.10 -1.19
N ASN A 145 7.33 -5.66 0.05
CA ASN A 145 6.06 -5.13 0.58
C ASN A 145 5.56 -3.91 -0.22
N GLU A 146 6.45 -3.12 -0.79
CA GLU A 146 6.08 -1.93 -1.58
C GLU A 146 5.52 -2.28 -2.97
N LEU A 147 5.56 -3.55 -3.37
CA LEU A 147 4.94 -4.05 -4.61
C LEU A 147 3.50 -4.57 -4.42
N THR A 148 2.91 -4.49 -3.24
CA THR A 148 1.60 -5.09 -2.94
C THR A 148 0.47 -4.59 -3.84
N PHE A 149 0.51 -3.35 -4.29
CA PHE A 149 -0.48 -2.80 -5.25
C PHE A 149 -0.15 -3.10 -6.72
N PHE A 150 0.99 -3.68 -7.00
CA PHE A 150 1.44 -3.93 -8.36
C PHE A 150 1.51 -5.41 -8.72
N PHE A 151 2.18 -6.24 -7.90
CA PHE A 151 2.49 -7.62 -8.28
C PHE A 151 1.25 -8.50 -8.59
N PRO A 152 0.05 -8.27 -7.98
CA PRO A 152 -1.11 -9.07 -8.32
C PRO A 152 -1.54 -8.94 -9.78
N ARG A 153 -1.15 -7.86 -10.46
CA ARG A 153 -1.41 -7.68 -11.90
C ARG A 153 -0.76 -8.76 -12.77
N ALA A 154 0.34 -9.33 -12.29
CA ALA A 154 1.06 -10.39 -12.99
C ALA A 154 0.62 -11.80 -12.57
N ALA A 155 -0.07 -11.93 -11.43
CA ALA A 155 -0.61 -13.19 -10.97
C ALA A 155 -1.75 -13.66 -11.91
N GLU A 156 -1.98 -14.96 -11.94
CA GLU A 156 -3.15 -15.53 -12.61
C GLU A 156 -4.40 -15.26 -11.78
N LEU A 157 -5.04 -14.11 -12.00
CA LEU A 157 -6.22 -13.67 -11.26
C LEU A 157 -7.46 -14.44 -11.72
N THR A 158 -7.49 -15.75 -11.48
CA THR A 158 -8.66 -16.62 -11.72
C THR A 158 -9.44 -16.82 -10.44
N SER A 159 -10.73 -17.13 -10.58
CA SER A 159 -11.58 -17.46 -9.43
C SER A 159 -11.00 -18.61 -8.62
N GLY A 160 -10.89 -18.41 -7.30
CA GLY A 160 -10.32 -19.40 -6.39
C GLY A 160 -8.79 -19.46 -6.35
N PHE A 161 -8.09 -18.59 -7.10
CA PHE A 161 -6.64 -18.50 -7.00
C PHE A 161 -6.21 -18.12 -5.58
N SER A 162 -5.19 -18.80 -5.06
CA SER A 162 -4.57 -18.48 -3.78
C SER A 162 -3.07 -18.79 -3.85
N SER A 163 -2.26 -17.86 -3.32
CA SER A 163 -0.82 -18.04 -3.24
C SER A 163 -0.25 -17.35 -2.01
N GLN A 164 0.90 -17.82 -1.55
CA GLN A 164 1.64 -17.24 -0.44
C GLN A 164 3.06 -16.89 -0.87
N TYR A 165 3.51 -15.74 -0.42
CA TYR A 165 4.85 -15.20 -0.65
C TYR A 165 5.50 -14.87 0.69
N SER A 166 6.81 -14.85 0.72
CA SER A 166 7.55 -14.21 1.81
C SER A 166 7.64 -12.71 1.53
N SER A 167 7.52 -11.89 2.57
CA SER A 167 7.70 -10.45 2.49
C SER A 167 8.40 -9.93 3.74
N LEU A 168 9.21 -8.90 3.59
CA LEU A 168 9.92 -8.29 4.70
C LEU A 168 9.13 -7.10 5.24
N ASP A 169 8.68 -7.22 6.48
CA ASP A 169 8.18 -6.10 7.27
C ASP A 169 9.37 -5.42 7.96
N GLY A 170 9.94 -4.42 7.30
CA GLY A 170 11.14 -3.74 7.78
C GLY A 170 10.92 -3.02 9.11
N LEU A 171 9.72 -2.45 9.34
CA LEU A 171 9.41 -1.75 10.58
C LEU A 171 9.25 -2.73 11.76
N ALA A 172 8.58 -3.85 11.56
CA ALA A 172 8.47 -4.91 12.55
C ALA A 172 9.74 -5.78 12.63
N GLN A 173 10.70 -5.58 11.73
CA GLN A 173 11.96 -6.32 11.67
C GLN A 173 11.75 -7.83 11.56
N LYS A 174 10.83 -8.26 10.70
CA LYS A 174 10.47 -9.67 10.53
C LYS A 174 10.17 -10.01 9.09
N VAL A 175 10.57 -11.21 8.67
CA VAL A 175 10.04 -11.83 7.45
C VAL A 175 8.67 -12.41 7.79
N ARG A 176 7.66 -12.02 7.02
CA ARG A 176 6.26 -12.42 7.20
C ARG A 176 5.75 -13.14 5.96
N LYS A 177 4.56 -13.70 6.06
CA LYS A 177 3.83 -14.24 4.93
C LYS A 177 2.91 -13.17 4.34
N LEU A 178 2.94 -13.03 3.03
CA LEU A 178 2.00 -12.22 2.27
C LEU A 178 1.09 -13.19 1.50
N SER A 179 -0.19 -13.21 1.83
CA SER A 179 -1.19 -14.01 1.13
C SER A 179 -1.89 -13.18 0.06
N LEU A 180 -2.07 -13.76 -1.11
CA LEU A 180 -2.87 -13.23 -2.20
C LEU A 180 -3.94 -14.27 -2.53
N SER A 181 -5.21 -13.88 -2.51
CA SER A 181 -6.32 -14.73 -2.91
C SER A 181 -7.32 -13.99 -3.80
N VAL A 182 -8.00 -14.71 -4.67
CA VAL A 182 -9.09 -14.22 -5.51
C VAL A 182 -10.36 -14.95 -5.11
N SER A 183 -11.44 -14.21 -4.84
CA SER A 183 -12.70 -14.80 -4.41
C SER A 183 -13.23 -15.82 -5.43
N SER A 184 -13.59 -17.01 -4.94
CA SER A 184 -14.23 -18.05 -5.76
C SER A 184 -15.71 -17.77 -6.01
N GLU A 185 -16.35 -17.01 -5.12
CA GLU A 185 -17.80 -16.76 -5.20
C GLU A 185 -18.16 -15.62 -6.16
N LYS A 186 -17.26 -14.67 -6.35
CA LYS A 186 -17.53 -13.41 -7.08
C LYS A 186 -16.72 -13.23 -8.35
N GLY A 187 -15.92 -14.21 -8.81
CA GLY A 187 -15.13 -14.22 -10.06
C GLY A 187 -14.70 -12.85 -10.59
N SER A 188 -15.64 -12.09 -11.10
CA SER A 188 -15.48 -10.67 -11.43
C SER A 188 -16.65 -9.86 -10.87
N GLN A 189 -16.39 -8.62 -10.48
CA GLN A 189 -17.39 -7.63 -10.06
C GLN A 189 -17.33 -6.42 -10.97
N GLU A 190 -18.48 -5.91 -11.35
CA GLU A 190 -18.57 -4.65 -12.08
C GLU A 190 -18.46 -3.47 -11.13
N ILE A 191 -17.48 -2.61 -11.37
CA ILE A 191 -17.27 -1.37 -10.62
C ILE A 191 -17.69 -0.20 -11.49
N LYS A 192 -18.73 0.51 -11.05
CA LYS A 192 -19.18 1.74 -11.70
C LYS A 192 -18.31 2.91 -11.24
N ILE A 193 -17.70 3.61 -12.20
CA ILE A 193 -16.92 4.81 -11.98
C ILE A 193 -17.67 5.97 -12.65
N PRO A 194 -18.15 6.94 -11.88
CA PRO A 194 -18.91 8.06 -12.44
C PRO A 194 -18.09 8.86 -13.44
N GLU A 195 -16.85 9.17 -13.08
CA GLU A 195 -15.93 9.93 -13.93
C GLU A 195 -14.48 9.61 -13.60
N TYR A 196 -13.63 9.53 -14.61
CA TYR A 196 -12.16 9.49 -14.47
C TYR A 196 -11.47 10.05 -15.71
N VAL A 197 -10.20 10.42 -15.58
CA VAL A 197 -9.40 10.92 -16.71
C VAL A 197 -8.54 9.78 -17.26
N TYR A 198 -8.60 9.54 -18.57
CA TYR A 198 -7.78 8.56 -19.30
C TYR A 198 -6.95 9.27 -20.35
N ASN A 199 -5.62 9.29 -20.21
CA ASN A 199 -4.69 9.99 -21.10
C ASN A 199 -5.14 11.43 -21.43
N GLY A 200 -5.57 12.18 -20.42
CA GLY A 200 -6.04 13.55 -20.57
C GLY A 200 -7.50 13.70 -21.03
N SER A 201 -8.18 12.62 -21.38
CA SER A 201 -9.59 12.66 -21.80
C SER A 201 -10.52 12.21 -20.68
N THR A 202 -11.60 12.94 -20.45
CA THR A 202 -12.61 12.59 -19.44
C THR A 202 -13.48 11.45 -19.95
N VAL A 203 -13.61 10.39 -19.14
CA VAL A 203 -14.50 9.25 -19.36
C VAL A 203 -15.57 9.26 -18.29
N LYS A 204 -16.85 9.22 -18.70
CA LYS A 204 -18.00 9.25 -17.78
C LYS A 204 -18.75 7.94 -17.78
N ASP A 205 -19.41 7.67 -16.65
CA ASP A 205 -20.34 6.54 -16.44
C ASP A 205 -19.81 5.19 -16.94
N LYS A 206 -18.53 4.92 -16.65
CA LYS A 206 -17.88 3.69 -17.08
C LYS A 206 -18.09 2.58 -16.06
N THR A 207 -18.54 1.43 -16.54
CA THR A 207 -18.54 0.18 -15.77
C THR A 207 -17.33 -0.67 -16.18
N ILE A 208 -16.55 -1.09 -15.22
CA ILE A 208 -15.32 -1.89 -15.43
C ILE A 208 -15.48 -3.21 -14.69
N ALA A 209 -15.43 -4.32 -15.42
CA ALA A 209 -15.34 -5.64 -14.84
C ALA A 209 -13.97 -5.81 -14.15
N CYS A 210 -13.97 -6.19 -12.88
CA CYS A 210 -12.75 -6.31 -12.07
C CYS A 210 -12.66 -7.67 -11.42
N PHE A 211 -11.45 -8.24 -11.38
CA PHE A 211 -11.11 -9.29 -10.43
C PHE A 211 -10.96 -8.70 -9.03
N ILE A 212 -11.43 -9.45 -8.04
CA ILE A 212 -11.32 -9.05 -6.64
C ILE A 212 -10.21 -9.88 -5.99
N ALA A 213 -9.11 -9.22 -5.68
CA ALA A 213 -7.99 -9.81 -4.98
C ALA A 213 -7.94 -9.33 -3.53
N GLN A 214 -7.70 -10.23 -2.60
CA GLN A 214 -7.44 -9.90 -1.21
C GLN A 214 -5.96 -10.12 -0.91
N ILE A 215 -5.34 -9.14 -0.28
CA ILE A 215 -3.96 -9.20 0.19
C ILE A 215 -3.95 -9.02 1.69
N ALA A 216 -3.22 -9.89 2.38
CA ALA A 216 -3.01 -9.79 3.81
C ALA A 216 -1.57 -10.19 4.18
N ILE A 217 -0.97 -9.42 5.08
CA ILE A 217 0.28 -9.81 5.73
C ILE A 217 -0.09 -10.60 6.99
N THR A 218 0.43 -11.81 7.10
CA THR A 218 0.18 -12.71 8.22
C THR A 218 1.50 -13.24 8.78
N GLY A 219 1.51 -13.66 10.02
CA GLY A 219 2.66 -14.32 10.64
C GLY A 219 2.61 -14.30 12.16
N ASP A 220 3.04 -15.37 12.80
CA ASP A 220 2.93 -15.61 14.22
C ASP A 220 1.48 -15.43 14.72
N SER A 221 1.27 -14.59 15.72
CA SER A 221 -0.07 -14.20 16.21
C SER A 221 -0.63 -12.94 15.52
N PHE A 222 0.04 -12.43 14.48
CA PHE A 222 -0.37 -11.23 13.77
C PHE A 222 -1.17 -11.59 12.53
N ALA A 223 -2.39 -11.09 12.44
CA ALA A 223 -3.18 -11.05 11.23
C ALA A 223 -3.39 -9.58 10.86
N GLY A 224 -2.68 -9.10 9.84
CA GLY A 224 -2.93 -7.77 9.29
C GLY A 224 -4.34 -7.66 8.71
N THR A 225 -4.90 -6.47 8.72
CA THR A 225 -6.20 -6.22 8.08
C THR A 225 -6.09 -6.48 6.58
N PRO A 226 -6.90 -7.39 6.00
CA PRO A 226 -6.88 -7.63 4.57
C PRO A 226 -7.24 -6.36 3.79
N GLN A 227 -6.53 -6.13 2.70
CA GLN A 227 -6.87 -5.12 1.71
C GLN A 227 -7.55 -5.81 0.53
N THR A 228 -8.64 -5.24 0.06
CA THR A 228 -9.34 -5.70 -1.13
C THR A 228 -8.98 -4.81 -2.31
N LEU A 229 -8.41 -5.41 -3.34
CA LEU A 229 -7.93 -4.76 -4.55
C LEU A 229 -8.77 -5.19 -5.74
N TYR A 230 -9.24 -4.24 -6.52
CA TYR A 230 -10.05 -4.46 -7.70
C TYR A 230 -9.21 -4.17 -8.95
N PHE A 231 -8.84 -5.21 -9.67
CA PHE A 231 -8.07 -5.10 -10.90
C PHE A 231 -8.95 -5.29 -12.11
N ALA A 232 -8.88 -4.37 -13.08
CA ALA A 232 -9.63 -4.51 -14.34
C ALA A 232 -9.34 -5.87 -14.97
N ALA A 233 -10.40 -6.59 -15.30
CA ALA A 233 -10.30 -7.84 -16.05
C ALA A 233 -9.64 -7.55 -17.41
N ALA A 234 -8.80 -8.48 -17.88
CA ALA A 234 -8.19 -8.35 -19.18
C ALA A 234 -9.29 -8.28 -20.24
N SER A 235 -9.57 -7.10 -20.77
CA SER A 235 -10.42 -6.95 -21.93
C SER A 235 -9.56 -7.02 -23.20
N THR A 236 -10.17 -7.40 -24.31
CA THR A 236 -9.56 -7.36 -25.65
C THR A 236 -9.17 -5.93 -26.07
N LYS A 237 -9.67 -4.92 -25.37
CA LYS A 237 -9.29 -3.53 -25.53
C LYS A 237 -8.11 -3.22 -24.63
N ASN A 238 -7.01 -2.76 -25.20
CA ASN A 238 -5.75 -2.39 -24.51
C ASN A 238 -5.90 -1.40 -23.33
N GLU A 239 -7.07 -0.77 -23.22
CA GLU A 239 -7.37 0.28 -22.26
C GLU A 239 -7.39 -0.18 -20.78
N ASN A 240 -7.61 -1.47 -20.53
CA ASN A 240 -7.87 -1.94 -19.16
C ASN A 240 -6.84 -2.93 -18.61
N LYS A 241 -5.66 -3.04 -19.19
CA LYS A 241 -4.63 -4.04 -18.83
C LYS A 241 -4.42 -4.19 -17.31
N ARG A 242 -5.30 -4.95 -16.64
CA ARG A 242 -5.20 -5.27 -15.21
C ARG A 242 -4.82 -4.08 -14.32
N ARG A 243 -5.29 -2.88 -14.66
CA ARG A 243 -5.03 -1.70 -13.82
C ARG A 243 -5.81 -1.82 -12.52
N LEU A 244 -5.26 -1.23 -11.49
CA LEU A 244 -5.94 -1.08 -10.21
C LEU A 244 -7.06 -0.04 -10.37
N VAL A 245 -8.30 -0.45 -10.07
CA VAL A 245 -9.51 0.37 -10.25
C VAL A 245 -10.02 0.87 -8.91
N LYS A 246 -9.93 0.02 -7.88
CA LYS A 246 -10.41 0.35 -6.54
C LYS A 246 -9.57 -0.39 -5.49
N ILE A 247 -9.39 0.24 -4.36
CA ILE A 247 -8.83 -0.37 -3.14
C ILE A 247 -9.85 -0.16 -2.04
N GLU A 248 -10.09 -1.19 -1.24
CA GLU A 248 -10.85 -1.09 0.00
C GLU A 248 -10.00 -1.63 1.15
N THR A 249 -9.98 -0.89 2.25
CA THR A 249 -9.38 -1.34 3.49
C THR A 249 -10.32 -1.07 4.64
N THR A 250 -10.51 -2.07 5.49
CA THR A 250 -11.26 -1.90 6.73
C THR A 250 -10.36 -1.20 7.74
N LEU A 251 -10.89 -0.17 8.37
CA LEU A 251 -10.17 0.53 9.44
C LEU A 251 -10.35 -0.25 10.74
N PRO A 252 -9.26 -0.78 11.35
CA PRO A 252 -9.34 -1.32 12.69
C PRO A 252 -9.79 -0.21 13.64
N TYR A 253 -10.61 -0.52 14.61
CA TYR A 253 -11.19 0.42 15.60
C TYR A 253 -12.21 1.43 15.06
N LEU A 254 -12.28 1.63 13.76
CA LEU A 254 -13.33 2.39 13.10
C LEU A 254 -14.32 1.40 12.49
N ALA A 255 -15.58 1.48 12.84
CA ALA A 255 -16.61 0.70 12.15
C ALA A 255 -16.78 1.28 10.73
N GLY A 256 -15.88 0.94 9.83
CA GLY A 256 -15.95 1.47 8.47
C GLY A 256 -14.87 0.94 7.53
N THR A 257 -15.04 1.27 6.27
CA THR A 257 -14.14 0.93 5.17
C THR A 257 -13.74 2.21 4.45
N VAL A 258 -12.45 2.38 4.19
CA VAL A 258 -11.95 3.42 3.29
C VAL A 258 -11.82 2.83 1.90
N ALA A 259 -12.35 3.53 0.90
CA ALA A 259 -12.24 3.15 -0.49
C ALA A 259 -11.53 4.24 -1.30
N TYR A 260 -10.52 3.84 -2.06
CA TYR A 260 -9.89 4.65 -3.10
C TYR A 260 -10.38 4.16 -4.45
N THR A 261 -10.96 5.04 -5.25
CA THR A 261 -11.47 4.72 -6.58
C THR A 261 -10.64 5.43 -7.65
N LEU A 262 -10.50 4.80 -8.80
CA LEU A 262 -9.76 5.35 -9.94
C LEU A 262 -10.27 6.76 -10.28
N HIS A 263 -9.36 7.74 -10.23
CA HIS A 263 -9.60 9.12 -10.60
C HIS A 263 -8.94 9.49 -11.92
N SER A 264 -7.72 9.01 -12.14
CA SER A 264 -7.01 9.25 -13.40
C SER A 264 -6.02 8.14 -13.72
N VAL A 265 -5.76 7.94 -15.00
CA VAL A 265 -4.71 7.05 -15.48
C VAL A 265 -4.10 7.65 -16.76
N SER A 266 -2.79 7.62 -16.85
CA SER A 266 -2.05 7.99 -18.05
C SER A 266 -0.98 6.96 -18.36
N TYR A 267 -0.70 6.78 -19.64
CA TYR A 267 0.39 5.95 -20.12
C TYR A 267 1.30 6.86 -20.96
N SER A 268 2.60 6.86 -20.67
CA SER A 268 3.59 7.42 -21.58
C SER A 268 3.71 6.54 -22.82
N ALA A 269 3.86 7.17 -23.96
CA ALA A 269 4.15 6.49 -25.22
C ALA A 269 5.53 5.82 -25.18
#